data_c419a84ae180ec0b7723d0b35889646c
#
_entry.id   c419a84ae180ec0b7723d0b35889646c
#
_cell.length_a   1.000
_cell.length_b   1.000
_cell.length_c   1.000
_cell.angle_alpha   90.00
_cell.angle_beta   90.00
_cell.angle_gamma   90.00
#
_symmetry.space_group_name_H-M   'P 1'
#
loop_
_entity.id
_entity.type
_entity.pdbx_description
1 polymer ?
#
loop_
_entity_poly.entity_id
_entity_poly.type
_entity_poly.pdbx_seq_one_letter_code
_entity_poly.pdbx_strand_id
1 'polypeptide(L)'
;METEKLFYADPFLTEFDAKVLACEAGRGGFDVVLDRTAFYPEGGGQPYDTGVLGGVEVSEVHEKAGVVTHKCAAPLPVGETVHGRLDWARRFDHMQQHSGEHICSGLICARYGCDNVGFHMGAESVTIDFNADIPWEELLEIEAAANRYIYEDHAIDIQLHRGAELDAIDYRSKKPLEGDVRIVTFPGADCCACCGTHVMRSGQVGIVKFLSVQKFREGVRIELLCGGRAYRYLAACWAQDVAVAQALSVKPTASAAAVERLQGELSALKLRCAKLEESVFAGVAARYAGRGDVLLFEDEMGGESVRRLCDAVAETCGGRCAVFAGAGSAWKYAIGQRGGDLRALTKGLNAALSGRGGGKPEFVQGSVGAERGAIEAFFAEK
;
A
#
# COMPACT_ATOMS: atom_id res chain seq x y z
N MET A 1 -20.10 35.79 -16.74
CA MET A 1 -21.42 35.19 -16.39
C MET A 1 -21.06 33.91 -15.63
N GLU A 2 -21.58 33.72 -14.44
CA GLU A 2 -21.29 32.51 -13.66
C GLU A 2 -22.09 31.31 -14.19
N THR A 3 -21.53 30.10 -14.08
CA THR A 3 -22.21 28.87 -14.46
C THR A 3 -23.14 28.42 -13.35
N GLU A 4 -24.42 28.13 -13.65
CA GLU A 4 -25.36 27.54 -12.69
C GLU A 4 -24.93 26.11 -12.32
N LYS A 5 -24.75 25.84 -11.02
CA LYS A 5 -24.22 24.58 -10.48
C LYS A 5 -25.35 23.66 -10.07
N LEU A 6 -25.85 22.85 -11.02
CA LEU A 6 -26.97 21.93 -10.79
C LEU A 6 -26.64 20.86 -9.75
N PHE A 7 -25.38 20.45 -9.62
CA PHE A 7 -24.91 19.45 -8.65
C PHE A 7 -25.06 19.89 -7.20
N TYR A 8 -25.32 21.18 -6.92
CA TYR A 8 -25.65 21.64 -5.56
C TYR A 8 -27.16 21.55 -5.26
N ALA A 9 -28.00 21.70 -6.29
CA ALA A 9 -29.44 21.57 -6.15
C ALA A 9 -29.83 20.08 -6.04
N ASP A 10 -29.25 19.25 -6.90
CA ASP A 10 -29.45 17.78 -6.87
C ASP A 10 -28.12 17.06 -7.18
N PRO A 11 -27.41 16.51 -6.20
CA PRO A 11 -26.18 15.77 -6.41
C PRO A 11 -26.39 14.42 -7.13
N PHE A 12 -27.66 13.94 -7.23
CA PHE A 12 -28.05 12.72 -7.93
C PHE A 12 -28.46 12.95 -9.38
N LEU A 13 -28.47 14.20 -9.85
CA LEU A 13 -28.75 14.51 -11.25
C LEU A 13 -27.67 13.94 -12.17
N THR A 14 -28.03 12.98 -12.99
CA THR A 14 -27.11 12.27 -13.89
C THR A 14 -27.13 12.76 -15.32
N GLU A 15 -28.24 13.41 -15.74
CA GLU A 15 -28.45 13.91 -17.10
C GLU A 15 -29.05 15.31 -17.04
N PHE A 16 -28.67 16.18 -17.96
CA PHE A 16 -29.15 17.55 -18.02
C PHE A 16 -28.97 18.13 -19.43
N ASP A 17 -29.71 19.18 -19.74
CA ASP A 17 -29.51 19.97 -20.95
C ASP A 17 -28.95 21.36 -20.60
N ALA A 18 -27.99 21.81 -21.40
CA ALA A 18 -27.32 23.10 -21.20
C ALA A 18 -26.97 23.76 -22.53
N LYS A 19 -26.93 25.08 -22.53
CA LYS A 19 -26.50 25.90 -23.67
C LYS A 19 -25.00 26.09 -23.66
N VAL A 20 -24.34 25.85 -24.79
CA VAL A 20 -22.90 26.15 -24.96
C VAL A 20 -22.71 27.65 -25.10
N LEU A 21 -22.01 28.24 -24.14
CA LEU A 21 -21.69 29.68 -24.12
C LEU A 21 -20.36 30.00 -24.82
N ALA A 22 -19.36 29.12 -24.67
CA ALA A 22 -18.06 29.24 -25.32
C ALA A 22 -17.47 27.87 -25.60
N CYS A 23 -16.66 27.78 -26.66
CA CYS A 23 -15.88 26.59 -27.02
C CYS A 23 -14.58 27.05 -27.66
N GLU A 24 -13.45 26.85 -27.00
CA GLU A 24 -12.14 27.30 -27.44
C GLU A 24 -11.18 26.12 -27.51
N ALA A 25 -10.26 26.14 -28.48
CA ALA A 25 -9.20 25.14 -28.56
C ALA A 25 -8.24 25.34 -27.38
N GLY A 26 -8.07 24.27 -26.58
CA GLY A 26 -7.19 24.24 -25.41
C GLY A 26 -6.14 23.14 -25.51
N ARG A 27 -5.29 23.04 -24.50
CA ARG A 27 -4.28 21.98 -24.43
C ARG A 27 -4.94 20.61 -24.26
N GLY A 28 -4.82 19.74 -25.27
CA GLY A 28 -5.32 18.35 -25.23
C GLY A 28 -6.83 18.21 -25.53
N GLY A 29 -7.47 19.23 -26.14
CA GLY A 29 -8.88 19.19 -26.51
C GLY A 29 -9.50 20.57 -26.59
N PHE A 30 -10.76 20.70 -26.22
CA PHE A 30 -11.53 21.93 -26.27
C PHE A 30 -12.05 22.28 -24.88
N ASP A 31 -11.91 23.55 -24.52
CA ASP A 31 -12.44 24.12 -23.29
C ASP A 31 -13.85 24.65 -23.57
N VAL A 32 -14.85 23.98 -22.99
CA VAL A 32 -16.27 24.28 -23.20
C VAL A 32 -16.88 24.87 -21.93
N VAL A 33 -17.54 26.02 -22.06
CA VAL A 33 -18.31 26.69 -21.01
C VAL A 33 -19.79 26.60 -21.29
N LEU A 34 -20.57 26.23 -20.29
CA LEU A 34 -22.02 26.08 -20.34
C LEU A 34 -22.71 27.13 -19.47
N ASP A 35 -24.00 27.42 -19.75
CA ASP A 35 -24.85 28.23 -18.87
C ASP A 35 -25.11 27.56 -17.52
N ARG A 36 -25.23 26.22 -17.51
CA ARG A 36 -25.44 25.38 -16.33
C ARG A 36 -24.72 24.05 -16.49
N THR A 37 -24.43 23.39 -15.35
CA THR A 37 -23.80 22.06 -15.39
C THR A 37 -24.11 21.21 -14.15
N ALA A 38 -24.27 19.89 -14.38
CA ALA A 38 -24.28 18.89 -13.32
C ALA A 38 -22.89 18.27 -13.07
N PHE A 39 -21.90 18.54 -13.93
CA PHE A 39 -20.51 18.09 -13.72
C PHE A 39 -19.87 18.84 -12.56
N TYR A 40 -19.42 18.13 -11.54
CA TYR A 40 -18.65 18.69 -10.44
C TYR A 40 -17.21 19.01 -10.87
N PRO A 41 -16.74 20.23 -10.69
CA PRO A 41 -15.34 20.58 -10.92
C PRO A 41 -14.45 20.09 -9.78
N GLU A 42 -13.16 19.92 -10.05
CA GLU A 42 -12.21 19.61 -8.99
C GLU A 42 -12.21 20.69 -7.91
N GLY A 43 -12.37 20.27 -6.65
CA GLY A 43 -12.39 21.19 -5.52
C GLY A 43 -12.51 20.51 -4.17
N GLY A 44 -12.03 21.18 -3.11
CA GLY A 44 -12.17 20.69 -1.74
C GLY A 44 -11.56 19.31 -1.45
N GLY A 45 -10.60 18.86 -2.26
CA GLY A 45 -9.98 17.54 -2.15
C GLY A 45 -10.74 16.42 -2.89
N GLN A 46 -11.88 16.75 -3.51
CA GLN A 46 -12.64 15.83 -4.36
C GLN A 46 -12.26 16.06 -5.83
N PRO A 47 -11.93 15.00 -6.60
CA PRO A 47 -11.67 15.10 -8.04
C PRO A 47 -12.93 15.46 -8.84
N TYR A 48 -12.71 15.97 -10.06
CA TYR A 48 -13.77 16.28 -11.01
C TYR A 48 -14.54 15.05 -11.50
N ASP A 49 -15.74 15.29 -11.98
CA ASP A 49 -16.53 14.30 -12.73
C ASP A 49 -16.05 14.13 -14.16
N THR A 50 -16.41 13.00 -14.72
CA THR A 50 -16.26 12.68 -16.17
C THR A 50 -17.60 12.27 -16.74
N GLY A 51 -17.69 12.17 -18.06
CA GLY A 51 -18.92 11.75 -18.75
C GLY A 51 -18.94 12.16 -20.22
N VAL A 52 -20.13 12.50 -20.71
CA VAL A 52 -20.35 12.85 -22.11
C VAL A 52 -21.19 14.12 -22.20
N LEU A 53 -20.83 15.04 -23.09
CA LEU A 53 -21.52 16.28 -23.38
C LEU A 53 -21.75 16.43 -24.90
N GLY A 54 -22.99 16.43 -25.34
CA GLY A 54 -23.31 16.49 -26.77
C GLY A 54 -22.72 15.32 -27.58
N GLY A 55 -22.53 14.14 -26.98
CA GLY A 55 -21.91 12.98 -27.62
C GLY A 55 -20.38 13.00 -27.57
N VAL A 56 -19.76 14.02 -26.96
CA VAL A 56 -18.30 14.18 -26.82
C VAL A 56 -17.86 13.86 -25.40
N GLU A 57 -16.75 13.13 -25.24
CA GLU A 57 -16.18 12.80 -23.93
C GLU A 57 -15.69 14.05 -23.19
N VAL A 58 -16.04 14.13 -21.90
CA VAL A 58 -15.54 15.12 -20.92
C VAL A 58 -14.53 14.45 -20.02
N SER A 59 -13.25 14.83 -20.11
CA SER A 59 -12.13 14.23 -19.38
C SER A 59 -11.78 14.96 -18.11
N GLU A 60 -11.99 16.28 -18.03
CA GLU A 60 -11.67 17.13 -16.89
C GLU A 60 -12.74 18.22 -16.74
N VAL A 61 -12.95 18.68 -15.50
CA VAL A 61 -13.83 19.81 -15.19
C VAL A 61 -13.19 20.69 -14.14
N HIS A 62 -13.05 21.98 -14.41
CA HIS A 62 -12.40 22.93 -13.53
C HIS A 62 -13.28 24.17 -13.32
N GLU A 63 -13.12 24.85 -12.19
CA GLU A 63 -13.81 26.09 -11.88
C GLU A 63 -12.81 27.23 -11.64
N LYS A 64 -13.09 28.38 -12.23
CA LYS A 64 -12.37 29.61 -11.95
C LYS A 64 -13.33 30.78 -11.93
N ALA A 65 -13.38 31.52 -10.81
CA ALA A 65 -14.21 32.73 -10.64
C ALA A 65 -15.69 32.49 -10.99
N GLY A 66 -16.27 31.37 -10.55
CA GLY A 66 -17.68 31.01 -10.78
C GLY A 66 -17.99 30.42 -12.17
N VAL A 67 -17.00 30.34 -13.07
CA VAL A 67 -17.17 29.75 -14.39
C VAL A 67 -16.62 28.32 -14.40
N VAL A 68 -17.47 27.36 -14.78
CA VAL A 68 -17.10 25.95 -14.91
C VAL A 68 -16.73 25.65 -16.37
N THR A 69 -15.51 25.14 -16.56
CA THR A 69 -14.95 24.77 -17.86
C THR A 69 -14.83 23.24 -17.95
N HIS A 70 -15.34 22.69 -19.05
CA HIS A 70 -15.33 21.25 -19.36
C HIS A 70 -14.30 20.97 -20.44
N LYS A 71 -13.35 20.10 -20.20
CA LYS A 71 -12.37 19.63 -21.17
C LYS A 71 -13.00 18.54 -22.05
N CYS A 72 -13.31 18.87 -23.29
CA CYS A 72 -13.97 18.00 -24.26
C CYS A 72 -12.98 17.49 -25.32
N ALA A 73 -13.15 16.25 -25.76
CA ALA A 73 -12.29 15.64 -26.78
C ALA A 73 -12.49 16.25 -28.19
N ALA A 74 -13.65 16.87 -28.46
CA ALA A 74 -13.99 17.53 -29.72
C ALA A 74 -14.78 18.82 -29.47
N PRO A 75 -14.84 19.76 -30.45
CA PRO A 75 -15.57 21.01 -30.29
C PRO A 75 -17.08 20.81 -30.25
N LEU A 76 -17.76 21.67 -29.50
CA LEU A 76 -19.21 21.76 -29.44
C LEU A 76 -19.70 23.09 -30.04
N PRO A 77 -20.87 23.10 -30.72
CA PRO A 77 -21.35 24.31 -31.38
C PRO A 77 -21.84 25.36 -30.37
N VAL A 78 -21.24 26.54 -30.41
CA VAL A 78 -21.61 27.65 -29.53
C VAL A 78 -23.00 28.15 -29.86
N GLY A 79 -23.80 28.38 -28.82
CA GLY A 79 -25.19 28.87 -28.93
C GLY A 79 -26.22 27.75 -28.99
N GLU A 80 -25.82 26.50 -29.20
CA GLU A 80 -26.72 25.34 -29.23
C GLU A 80 -26.90 24.74 -27.83
N THR A 81 -28.02 24.04 -27.65
CA THR A 81 -28.29 23.22 -26.46
C THR A 81 -27.73 21.82 -26.66
N VAL A 82 -26.97 21.36 -25.72
CA VAL A 82 -26.36 20.03 -25.72
C VAL A 82 -26.83 19.23 -24.50
N HIS A 83 -26.95 17.92 -24.67
CA HIS A 83 -27.29 17.00 -23.61
C HIS A 83 -26.02 16.51 -22.90
N GLY A 84 -25.97 16.63 -21.56
CA GLY A 84 -24.90 16.15 -20.71
C GLY A 84 -25.30 14.90 -19.93
N ARG A 85 -24.40 13.92 -19.83
CA ARG A 85 -24.56 12.73 -19.02
C ARG A 85 -23.28 12.42 -18.25
N LEU A 86 -23.41 12.33 -16.92
CA LEU A 86 -22.31 12.03 -16.00
C LEU A 86 -21.91 10.54 -16.06
N ASP A 87 -20.65 10.24 -15.75
CA ASP A 87 -20.24 8.94 -15.24
C ASP A 87 -20.74 8.79 -13.80
N TRP A 88 -21.94 8.21 -13.68
CA TRP A 88 -22.59 8.05 -12.38
C TRP A 88 -21.78 7.16 -11.43
N ALA A 89 -21.11 6.12 -11.94
CA ALA A 89 -20.33 5.23 -11.09
C ALA A 89 -19.17 5.99 -10.39
N ARG A 90 -18.52 6.88 -11.14
CA ARG A 90 -17.47 7.77 -10.60
C ARG A 90 -18.04 8.81 -9.61
N ARG A 91 -19.13 9.50 -9.98
CA ARG A 91 -19.79 10.47 -9.11
C ARG A 91 -20.20 9.85 -7.79
N PHE A 92 -20.90 8.72 -7.82
CA PHE A 92 -21.40 8.08 -6.61
C PHE A 92 -20.27 7.53 -5.74
N ASP A 93 -19.22 6.98 -6.35
CA ASP A 93 -18.00 6.60 -5.63
C ASP A 93 -17.39 7.80 -4.89
N HIS A 94 -17.23 8.95 -5.55
CA HIS A 94 -16.72 10.16 -4.89
C HIS A 94 -17.63 10.64 -3.75
N MET A 95 -18.95 10.59 -3.93
CA MET A 95 -19.91 10.93 -2.89
C MET A 95 -19.80 9.99 -1.67
N GLN A 96 -19.61 8.68 -1.90
CA GLN A 96 -19.38 7.70 -0.83
C GLN A 96 -18.08 7.99 -0.06
N GLN A 97 -16.97 8.24 -0.79
CA GLN A 97 -15.68 8.55 -0.15
C GLN A 97 -15.78 9.83 0.67
N HIS A 98 -16.35 10.90 0.10
CA HIS A 98 -16.43 12.20 0.75
C HIS A 98 -17.35 12.18 1.99
N SER A 99 -18.52 11.57 1.86
CA SER A 99 -19.45 11.47 2.99
C SER A 99 -18.94 10.56 4.12
N GLY A 100 -18.26 9.46 3.76
CA GLY A 100 -17.61 8.59 4.74
C GLY A 100 -16.46 9.29 5.46
N GLU A 101 -15.70 10.13 4.75
CA GLU A 101 -14.66 10.98 5.34
C GLU A 101 -15.26 11.92 6.40
N HIS A 102 -16.35 12.63 6.07
CA HIS A 102 -17.01 13.51 7.02
C HIS A 102 -17.45 12.79 8.29
N ILE A 103 -18.11 11.64 8.17
CA ILE A 103 -18.52 10.83 9.32
C ILE A 103 -17.31 10.48 10.19
N CYS A 104 -16.22 9.98 9.58
CA CYS A 104 -15.02 9.62 10.32
C CYS A 104 -14.34 10.82 10.96
N SER A 105 -14.18 11.91 10.20
CA SER A 105 -13.52 13.13 10.69
C SER A 105 -14.28 13.79 11.84
N GLY A 106 -15.60 13.85 11.74
CA GLY A 106 -16.41 14.41 12.82
C GLY A 106 -16.30 13.59 14.11
N LEU A 107 -16.39 12.25 14.02
CA LEU A 107 -16.21 11.36 15.18
C LEU A 107 -14.81 11.45 15.79
N ILE A 108 -13.77 11.55 14.97
CA ILE A 108 -12.38 11.73 15.43
C ILE A 108 -12.23 13.08 16.12
N CYS A 109 -12.65 14.18 15.49
CA CYS A 109 -12.55 15.52 16.06
C CYS A 109 -13.32 15.65 17.38
N ALA A 110 -14.52 15.07 17.47
CA ALA A 110 -15.32 15.06 18.70
C ALA A 110 -14.63 14.28 19.84
N ARG A 111 -13.98 13.15 19.53
CA ARG A 111 -13.31 12.33 20.55
C ARG A 111 -11.98 12.92 21.05
N TYR A 112 -11.19 13.53 20.15
CA TYR A 112 -9.84 13.99 20.48
C TYR A 112 -9.73 15.50 20.69
N GLY A 113 -10.78 16.27 20.37
CA GLY A 113 -10.72 17.75 20.39
C GLY A 113 -9.67 18.29 19.40
N CYS A 114 -9.50 17.62 18.28
CA CYS A 114 -8.49 17.91 17.26
C CYS A 114 -9.10 18.41 15.95
N ASP A 115 -8.25 18.86 15.04
CA ASP A 115 -8.66 19.34 13.72
C ASP A 115 -8.28 18.34 12.61
N ASN A 116 -9.16 18.19 11.62
CA ASN A 116 -8.80 17.64 10.32
C ASN A 116 -8.02 18.71 9.54
N VAL A 117 -6.70 18.51 9.42
CA VAL A 117 -5.76 19.44 8.75
C VAL A 117 -5.44 19.07 7.31
N GLY A 118 -5.94 17.95 6.82
CA GLY A 118 -5.75 17.48 5.44
C GLY A 118 -6.79 16.46 5.00
N PHE A 119 -7.21 16.57 3.74
CA PHE A 119 -8.07 15.60 3.06
C PHE A 119 -7.61 15.48 1.61
N HIS A 120 -7.44 14.26 1.14
CA HIS A 120 -7.14 13.99 -0.25
C HIS A 120 -7.84 12.70 -0.69
N MET A 121 -8.63 12.80 -1.74
CA MET A 121 -9.30 11.66 -2.37
C MET A 121 -8.46 11.21 -3.57
N GLY A 122 -7.61 10.20 -3.35
CA GLY A 122 -6.84 9.55 -4.40
C GLY A 122 -7.69 8.58 -5.23
N ALA A 123 -7.08 8.01 -6.28
CA ALA A 123 -7.74 7.01 -7.12
C ALA A 123 -7.98 5.70 -6.35
N GLU A 124 -7.01 5.27 -5.55
CA GLU A 124 -7.05 3.99 -4.84
C GLU A 124 -7.62 4.13 -3.42
N SER A 125 -7.25 5.18 -2.69
CA SER A 125 -7.65 5.39 -1.31
C SER A 125 -7.86 6.86 -0.98
N VAL A 126 -8.44 7.11 0.19
CA VAL A 126 -8.63 8.43 0.78
C VAL A 126 -7.65 8.59 1.93
N THR A 127 -7.01 9.75 2.04
CA THR A 127 -6.20 10.11 3.20
C THR A 127 -6.76 11.30 3.94
N ILE A 128 -6.76 11.21 5.27
CA ILE A 128 -7.16 12.29 6.19
C ILE A 128 -6.06 12.51 7.22
N ASP A 129 -5.75 13.77 7.48
CA ASP A 129 -4.68 14.18 8.38
C ASP A 129 -5.26 14.90 9.60
N PHE A 130 -4.79 14.54 10.78
CA PHE A 130 -5.18 15.16 12.05
C PHE A 130 -3.96 15.66 12.82
N ASN A 131 -4.14 16.74 13.59
CA ASN A 131 -3.14 17.31 14.50
C ASN A 131 -3.16 16.65 15.90
N ALA A 132 -3.48 15.37 15.98
CA ALA A 132 -3.50 14.57 17.20
C ALA A 132 -2.79 13.23 16.98
N ASP A 133 -2.30 12.64 18.06
CA ASP A 133 -1.77 11.26 18.06
C ASP A 133 -2.90 10.29 18.35
N ILE A 134 -3.21 9.40 17.42
CA ILE A 134 -4.38 8.52 17.47
C ILE A 134 -3.90 7.07 17.32
N PRO A 135 -4.02 6.23 18.37
CA PRO A 135 -3.64 4.81 18.30
C PRO A 135 -4.54 4.01 17.36
N TRP A 136 -3.96 2.98 16.75
CA TRP A 136 -4.68 2.09 15.83
C TRP A 136 -5.91 1.43 16.49
N GLU A 137 -5.77 0.98 17.72
CA GLU A 137 -6.83 0.31 18.48
C GLU A 137 -8.06 1.23 18.66
N GLU A 138 -7.82 2.51 18.93
CA GLU A 138 -8.90 3.50 19.07
C GLU A 138 -9.52 3.86 17.71
N LEU A 139 -8.74 3.83 16.62
CA LEU A 139 -9.28 3.98 15.27
C LEU A 139 -10.24 2.85 14.91
N LEU A 140 -10.00 1.63 15.36
CA LEU A 140 -10.93 0.51 15.14
C LEU A 140 -12.26 0.71 15.87
N GLU A 141 -12.26 1.36 17.03
CA GLU A 141 -13.49 1.73 17.74
C GLU A 141 -14.26 2.82 16.98
N ILE A 142 -13.54 3.81 16.43
CA ILE A 142 -14.12 4.86 15.59
C ILE A 142 -14.68 4.28 14.30
N GLU A 143 -13.98 3.35 13.64
CA GLU A 143 -14.47 2.61 12.47
C GLU A 143 -15.79 1.90 12.78
N ALA A 144 -15.86 1.23 13.92
CA ALA A 144 -17.09 0.56 14.36
C ALA A 144 -18.23 1.56 14.62
N ALA A 145 -17.92 2.73 15.22
CA ALA A 145 -18.90 3.79 15.46
C ALA A 145 -19.38 4.42 14.14
N ALA A 146 -18.47 4.68 13.19
CA ALA A 146 -18.80 5.20 11.87
C ALA A 146 -19.69 4.23 11.08
N ASN A 147 -19.40 2.94 11.10
CA ASN A 147 -20.25 1.94 10.45
C ASN A 147 -21.61 1.80 11.12
N ARG A 148 -21.69 1.93 12.44
CA ARG A 148 -22.98 1.97 13.14
C ARG A 148 -23.83 3.15 12.69
N TYR A 149 -23.25 4.36 12.65
CA TYR A 149 -23.90 5.57 12.15
C TYR A 149 -24.41 5.39 10.71
N ILE A 150 -23.62 4.74 9.84
CA ILE A 150 -24.03 4.41 8.48
C ILE A 150 -25.28 3.52 8.48
N TYR A 151 -25.29 2.48 9.31
CA TYR A 151 -26.42 1.53 9.38
C TYR A 151 -27.69 2.13 9.98
N GLU A 152 -27.60 3.19 10.80
CA GLU A 152 -28.72 3.94 11.33
C GLU A 152 -29.41 4.80 10.26
N ASP A 153 -28.78 5.02 9.12
CA ASP A 153 -29.31 5.65 7.91
C ASP A 153 -29.90 7.07 8.16
N HIS A 154 -29.11 7.94 8.75
CA HIS A 154 -29.47 9.34 9.01
C HIS A 154 -29.60 10.14 7.71
N ALA A 155 -30.60 11.03 7.63
CA ALA A 155 -30.69 12.02 6.56
C ALA A 155 -29.58 13.07 6.74
N ILE A 156 -28.93 13.42 5.64
CA ILE A 156 -27.87 14.45 5.61
C ILE A 156 -28.51 15.76 5.21
N ASP A 157 -28.27 16.81 6.00
CA ASP A 157 -28.77 18.15 5.73
C ASP A 157 -27.70 18.99 5.06
N ILE A 158 -28.08 19.65 3.97
CA ILE A 158 -27.17 20.48 3.16
C ILE A 158 -27.85 21.82 2.93
N GLN A 159 -27.31 22.87 3.55
CA GLN A 159 -27.88 24.20 3.48
C GLN A 159 -26.86 25.28 3.15
N LEU A 160 -27.32 26.34 2.48
CA LEU A 160 -26.55 27.55 2.22
C LEU A 160 -26.89 28.60 3.22
N HIS A 161 -25.96 29.03 4.06
CA HIS A 161 -26.13 30.02 5.11
C HIS A 161 -25.44 31.32 4.76
N ARG A 162 -25.98 32.45 5.27
CA ARG A 162 -25.49 33.79 4.94
C ARG A 162 -25.37 34.65 6.19
N GLY A 163 -24.31 35.45 6.27
CA GLY A 163 -24.13 36.47 7.29
C GLY A 163 -24.32 35.94 8.71
N ALA A 164 -25.22 36.58 9.48
CA ALA A 164 -25.47 36.28 10.90
C ALA A 164 -26.01 34.85 11.16
N GLU A 165 -26.51 34.15 10.15
CA GLU A 165 -26.95 32.76 10.32
C GLU A 165 -25.76 31.85 10.64
N LEU A 166 -24.57 32.16 10.08
CA LEU A 166 -23.34 31.40 10.31
C LEU A 166 -22.83 31.50 11.75
N ASP A 167 -23.06 32.66 12.41
CA ASP A 167 -22.62 32.90 13.78
C ASP A 167 -23.37 32.01 14.80
N ALA A 168 -24.54 31.50 14.41
CA ALA A 168 -25.39 30.65 15.24
C ALA A 168 -25.10 29.14 15.06
N ILE A 169 -24.23 28.76 14.11
CA ILE A 169 -23.94 27.36 13.76
C ILE A 169 -22.52 27.02 14.22
N ASP A 170 -22.38 25.97 15.03
CA ASP A 170 -21.10 25.38 15.35
C ASP A 170 -20.71 24.40 14.23
N TYR A 171 -19.75 24.82 13.35
CA TYR A 171 -19.32 24.03 12.22
C TYR A 171 -17.79 24.05 12.07
N ARG A 172 -17.27 22.96 11.59
CA ARG A 172 -15.84 22.86 11.25
C ARG A 172 -15.54 23.56 9.92
N SER A 173 -14.44 24.25 9.86
CA SER A 173 -13.91 24.82 8.61
C SER A 173 -12.39 24.83 8.63
N LYS A 174 -11.76 24.51 7.50
CA LYS A 174 -10.31 24.57 7.32
C LYS A 174 -9.78 25.99 7.10
N LYS A 175 -10.66 26.94 6.80
CA LYS A 175 -10.32 28.35 6.50
C LYS A 175 -11.43 29.26 7.01
N PRO A 176 -11.10 30.51 7.39
CA PRO A 176 -12.13 31.52 7.56
C PRO A 176 -12.90 31.68 6.25
N LEU A 177 -14.22 31.73 6.31
CA LEU A 177 -15.10 31.86 5.15
C LEU A 177 -15.87 33.17 5.24
N GLU A 178 -16.03 33.83 4.10
CA GLU A 178 -16.83 35.06 3.96
C GLU A 178 -17.91 34.82 2.90
N GLY A 179 -19.07 35.49 3.08
CA GLY A 179 -20.19 35.41 2.14
C GLY A 179 -21.09 34.18 2.36
N ASP A 180 -21.53 33.57 1.28
CA ASP A 180 -22.44 32.42 1.31
C ASP A 180 -21.63 31.15 1.58
N VAL A 181 -21.96 30.45 2.69
CA VAL A 181 -21.26 29.22 3.11
C VAL A 181 -22.22 28.03 3.06
N ARG A 182 -21.83 27.02 2.30
CA ARG A 182 -22.55 25.75 2.22
C ARG A 182 -22.12 24.85 3.39
N ILE A 183 -23.06 24.58 4.30
CA ILE A 183 -22.88 23.70 5.45
C ILE A 183 -23.48 22.34 5.14
N VAL A 184 -22.71 21.30 5.40
CA VAL A 184 -23.14 19.90 5.32
C VAL A 184 -23.16 19.32 6.73
N THR A 185 -24.34 18.88 7.15
CA THR A 185 -24.57 18.34 8.49
C THR A 185 -24.88 16.86 8.43
N PHE A 186 -24.07 16.09 9.10
CA PHE A 186 -24.29 14.67 9.43
C PHE A 186 -24.78 14.62 10.88
N PRO A 187 -26.08 14.55 11.15
CA PRO A 187 -26.64 14.76 12.50
C PRO A 187 -26.00 13.86 13.55
N GLY A 188 -25.34 14.46 14.56
CA GLY A 188 -24.64 13.72 15.62
C GLY A 188 -23.26 13.17 15.25
N ALA A 189 -22.79 13.34 14.00
CA ALA A 189 -21.46 12.94 13.59
C ALA A 189 -20.59 14.13 13.17
N ASP A 190 -21.05 14.98 12.25
CA ASP A 190 -20.27 16.11 11.75
C ASP A 190 -21.15 17.29 11.31
N CYS A 191 -20.60 18.50 11.41
CA CYS A 191 -21.14 19.71 10.82
C CYS A 191 -19.99 20.52 10.24
N CYS A 192 -19.93 20.68 8.91
CA CYS A 192 -18.75 21.20 8.25
C CYS A 192 -19.09 22.06 7.04
N ALA A 193 -18.33 23.13 6.83
CA ALA A 193 -18.36 23.89 5.59
C ALA A 193 -17.70 23.08 4.47
N CYS A 194 -18.47 22.68 3.46
CA CYS A 194 -18.00 21.83 2.39
C CYS A 194 -18.65 22.15 1.04
N CYS A 195 -17.78 22.21 -0.02
CA CYS A 195 -18.21 22.43 -1.40
C CYS A 195 -18.40 21.12 -2.19
N GLY A 196 -18.06 19.95 -1.63
CA GLY A 196 -18.13 18.68 -2.34
C GLY A 196 -19.54 18.14 -2.54
N THR A 197 -19.66 17.06 -3.29
CA THR A 197 -20.93 16.32 -3.44
C THR A 197 -21.02 15.22 -2.41
N HIS A 198 -22.22 15.04 -1.85
CA HIS A 198 -22.47 14.08 -0.78
C HIS A 198 -23.69 13.20 -1.09
N VAL A 199 -23.73 12.05 -0.44
CA VAL A 199 -24.94 11.22 -0.41
C VAL A 199 -26.03 11.93 0.42
N MET A 200 -27.30 11.59 0.19
CA MET A 200 -28.42 12.22 0.91
C MET A 200 -28.77 11.51 2.22
N ARG A 201 -28.29 10.29 2.40
CA ARG A 201 -28.48 9.49 3.61
C ARG A 201 -27.19 8.75 3.95
N SER A 202 -26.87 8.61 5.24
CA SER A 202 -25.63 7.95 5.69
C SER A 202 -25.54 6.49 5.22
N GLY A 203 -26.66 5.78 5.10
CA GLY A 203 -26.70 4.40 4.60
C GLY A 203 -26.19 4.24 3.17
N GLN A 204 -26.26 5.29 2.34
CA GLN A 204 -25.73 5.28 0.97
C GLN A 204 -24.20 5.28 0.91
N VAL A 205 -23.50 5.60 2.01
CA VAL A 205 -22.04 5.40 2.14
C VAL A 205 -21.69 3.92 2.07
N GLY A 206 -22.53 3.06 2.61
CA GLY A 206 -22.36 1.60 2.62
C GLY A 206 -21.49 1.11 3.76
N ILE A 207 -20.19 1.24 3.66
CA ILE A 207 -19.23 0.80 4.67
C ILE A 207 -17.99 1.71 4.67
N VAL A 208 -17.37 1.86 5.84
CA VAL A 208 -16.05 2.48 6.01
C VAL A 208 -15.05 1.44 6.49
N LYS A 209 -13.84 1.47 5.94
CA LYS A 209 -12.70 0.64 6.37
C LYS A 209 -11.45 1.48 6.50
N PHE A 210 -10.85 1.55 7.69
CA PHE A 210 -9.52 2.09 7.88
C PHE A 210 -8.48 1.05 7.44
N LEU A 211 -7.47 1.49 6.69
CA LEU A 211 -6.42 0.63 6.15
C LEU A 211 -5.12 0.76 6.93
N SER A 212 -4.75 2.00 7.28
CA SER A 212 -3.50 2.27 7.98
C SER A 212 -3.56 3.60 8.75
N VAL A 213 -2.68 3.72 9.74
CA VAL A 213 -2.34 4.97 10.41
C VAL A 213 -0.82 5.12 10.44
N GLN A 214 -0.33 6.30 10.16
CA GLN A 214 1.10 6.61 10.22
C GLN A 214 1.32 8.00 10.80
N LYS A 215 2.45 8.19 11.47
CA LYS A 215 2.83 9.51 11.95
C LYS A 215 3.02 10.48 10.80
N PHE A 216 2.40 11.65 10.90
CA PHE A 216 2.46 12.67 9.88
C PHE A 216 2.49 14.06 10.51
N ARG A 217 3.59 14.81 10.30
CA ARG A 217 3.81 16.12 10.93
C ARG A 217 3.67 16.05 12.45
N GLU A 218 2.77 16.84 13.05
CA GLU A 218 2.52 16.90 14.49
C GLU A 218 1.47 15.90 14.98
N GLY A 219 0.91 15.10 14.07
CA GLY A 219 -0.16 14.13 14.37
C GLY A 219 -0.08 12.89 13.49
N VAL A 220 -1.22 12.48 12.92
CA VAL A 220 -1.34 11.26 12.12
C VAL A 220 -1.98 11.50 10.77
N ARG A 221 -1.60 10.66 9.80
CA ARG A 221 -2.31 10.42 8.54
C ARG A 221 -3.00 9.07 8.60
N ILE A 222 -4.27 9.06 8.32
CA ILE A 222 -5.11 7.87 8.26
C ILE A 222 -5.47 7.62 6.80
N GLU A 223 -5.36 6.37 6.37
CA GLU A 223 -5.81 5.91 5.07
C GLU A 223 -7.09 5.09 5.25
N LEU A 224 -8.10 5.39 4.43
CA LEU A 224 -9.40 4.73 4.51
C LEU A 224 -10.03 4.53 3.13
N LEU A 225 -11.03 3.67 3.10
CA LEU A 225 -11.92 3.43 1.97
C LEU A 225 -13.36 3.45 2.44
N CYS A 226 -14.25 3.94 1.56
CA CYS A 226 -15.69 3.90 1.80
C CYS A 226 -16.41 3.17 0.65
N GLY A 227 -17.63 2.71 0.91
CA GLY A 227 -18.56 2.20 -0.08
C GLY A 227 -17.99 1.10 -0.97
N GLY A 228 -18.17 1.30 -2.27
CA GLY A 228 -17.74 0.32 -3.27
C GLY A 228 -16.24 0.02 -3.27
N ARG A 229 -15.38 1.00 -2.92
CA ARG A 229 -13.92 0.76 -2.79
C ARG A 229 -13.63 -0.15 -1.61
N ALA A 230 -14.22 0.13 -0.44
CA ALA A 230 -14.06 -0.70 0.76
C ALA A 230 -14.54 -2.14 0.52
N TYR A 231 -15.70 -2.30 -0.12
CA TYR A 231 -16.22 -3.62 -0.47
C TYR A 231 -15.26 -4.41 -1.39
N ARG A 232 -14.77 -3.79 -2.46
CA ARG A 232 -13.82 -4.46 -3.38
C ARG A 232 -12.53 -4.86 -2.68
N TYR A 233 -12.01 -4.00 -1.82
CA TYR A 233 -10.81 -4.29 -1.03
C TYR A 233 -11.02 -5.49 -0.09
N LEU A 234 -12.11 -5.49 0.68
CA LEU A 234 -12.44 -6.59 1.59
C LEU A 234 -12.70 -7.90 0.82
N ALA A 235 -13.37 -7.84 -0.33
CA ALA A 235 -13.58 -9.01 -1.19
C ALA A 235 -12.26 -9.59 -1.72
N ALA A 236 -11.30 -8.73 -2.10
CA ALA A 236 -9.97 -9.16 -2.52
C ALA A 236 -9.17 -9.80 -1.36
N CYS A 237 -9.20 -9.20 -0.17
CA CYS A 237 -8.58 -9.78 1.03
C CYS A 237 -9.20 -11.14 1.38
N TRP A 238 -10.52 -11.26 1.32
CA TRP A 238 -11.21 -12.51 1.55
C TRP A 238 -10.81 -13.60 0.55
N ALA A 239 -10.73 -13.26 -0.74
CA ALA A 239 -10.33 -14.21 -1.78
C ALA A 239 -8.90 -14.74 -1.54
N GLN A 240 -7.98 -13.88 -1.12
CA GLN A 240 -6.61 -14.28 -0.76
C GLN A 240 -6.60 -15.20 0.48
N ASP A 241 -7.36 -14.85 1.52
CA ASP A 241 -7.42 -15.68 2.73
C ASP A 241 -8.02 -17.06 2.45
N VAL A 242 -9.05 -17.14 1.60
CA VAL A 242 -9.60 -18.41 1.12
C VAL A 242 -8.54 -19.24 0.39
N ALA A 243 -7.74 -18.64 -0.49
CA ALA A 243 -6.68 -19.34 -1.20
C ALA A 243 -5.58 -19.88 -0.24
N VAL A 244 -5.18 -19.08 0.74
CA VAL A 244 -4.24 -19.50 1.79
C VAL A 244 -4.83 -20.66 2.62
N ALA A 245 -6.08 -20.55 3.05
CA ALA A 245 -6.76 -21.56 3.82
C ALA A 245 -6.88 -22.90 3.06
N GLN A 246 -7.19 -22.84 1.76
CA GLN A 246 -7.21 -24.01 0.87
C GLN A 246 -5.82 -24.66 0.78
N ALA A 247 -4.76 -23.88 0.55
CA ALA A 247 -3.40 -24.40 0.50
C ALA A 247 -2.97 -25.10 1.80
N LEU A 248 -3.46 -24.63 2.93
CA LEU A 248 -3.18 -25.18 4.27
C LEU A 248 -4.22 -26.22 4.74
N SER A 249 -5.24 -26.51 3.92
CA SER A 249 -6.34 -27.45 4.26
C SER A 249 -7.06 -27.10 5.56
N VAL A 250 -7.35 -25.82 5.78
CA VAL A 250 -8.06 -25.28 6.96
C VAL A 250 -9.25 -24.38 6.53
N LYS A 251 -10.05 -23.96 7.51
CA LYS A 251 -11.06 -22.92 7.27
C LYS A 251 -10.38 -21.54 7.20
N PRO A 252 -10.92 -20.56 6.43
CA PRO A 252 -10.37 -19.20 6.38
C PRO A 252 -10.11 -18.56 7.74
N THR A 253 -11.04 -18.70 8.68
CA THR A 253 -10.89 -18.19 10.06
C THR A 253 -9.78 -18.85 10.88
N ALA A 254 -9.12 -19.89 10.36
CA ALA A 254 -8.02 -20.60 10.99
C ALA A 254 -6.69 -20.49 10.22
N SER A 255 -6.63 -19.68 9.15
CA SER A 255 -5.46 -19.50 8.28
C SER A 255 -4.23 -18.98 9.06
N ALA A 256 -4.41 -17.97 9.89
CA ALA A 256 -3.34 -17.41 10.72
C ALA A 256 -2.71 -18.45 11.66
N ALA A 257 -3.53 -19.19 12.42
CA ALA A 257 -3.05 -20.24 13.31
C ALA A 257 -2.35 -21.39 12.55
N ALA A 258 -2.81 -21.70 11.32
CA ALA A 258 -2.15 -22.70 10.48
C ALA A 258 -0.79 -22.23 9.97
N VAL A 259 -0.62 -20.95 9.65
CA VAL A 259 0.68 -20.35 9.28
C VAL A 259 1.65 -20.40 10.45
N GLU A 260 1.21 -20.02 11.67
CA GLU A 260 2.05 -20.08 12.88
C GLU A 260 2.52 -21.54 13.17
N ARG A 261 1.60 -22.52 13.06
CA ARG A 261 1.95 -23.93 13.20
C ARG A 261 3.00 -24.36 12.17
N LEU A 262 2.80 -24.00 10.89
CA LEU A 262 3.74 -24.34 9.83
C LEU A 262 5.13 -23.73 10.04
N GLN A 263 5.20 -22.48 10.51
CA GLN A 263 6.45 -21.83 10.88
C GLN A 263 7.16 -22.55 12.05
N GLY A 264 6.39 -22.99 13.04
CA GLY A 264 6.90 -23.80 14.16
C GLY A 264 7.46 -25.14 13.70
N GLU A 265 6.72 -25.89 12.85
CA GLU A 265 7.16 -27.15 12.26
C GLU A 265 8.42 -26.99 11.41
N LEU A 266 8.48 -25.95 10.57
CA LEU A 266 9.68 -25.64 9.78
C LEU A 266 10.90 -25.36 10.65
N SER A 267 10.72 -24.62 11.74
CA SER A 267 11.79 -24.31 12.69
C SER A 267 12.29 -25.57 13.41
N ALA A 268 11.37 -26.43 13.83
CA ALA A 268 11.69 -27.73 14.46
C ALA A 268 12.43 -28.67 13.50
N LEU A 269 11.99 -28.74 12.24
CA LEU A 269 12.67 -29.52 11.20
C LEU A 269 14.07 -29.01 10.92
N LYS A 270 14.28 -27.70 10.79
CA LYS A 270 15.61 -27.10 10.62
C LYS A 270 16.55 -27.44 11.78
N LEU A 271 16.05 -27.37 13.02
CA LEU A 271 16.84 -27.75 14.20
C LEU A 271 17.18 -29.23 14.19
N ARG A 272 16.23 -30.10 13.81
CA ARG A 272 16.45 -31.53 13.70
C ARG A 272 17.49 -31.85 12.62
N CYS A 273 17.40 -31.26 11.45
CA CYS A 273 18.41 -31.40 10.38
C CYS A 273 19.78 -30.98 10.89
N ALA A 274 19.88 -29.81 11.54
CA ALA A 274 21.15 -29.34 12.09
C ALA A 274 21.79 -30.31 13.10
N LYS A 275 20.98 -30.95 13.97
CA LYS A 275 21.47 -31.98 14.93
C LYS A 275 21.92 -33.27 14.22
N LEU A 276 21.20 -33.71 13.19
CA LEU A 276 21.60 -34.86 12.39
C LEU A 276 22.92 -34.60 11.64
N GLU A 277 23.04 -33.43 11.01
CA GLU A 277 24.29 -32.99 10.37
C GLU A 277 25.46 -32.98 11.37
N GLU A 278 25.26 -32.46 12.59
CA GLU A 278 26.29 -32.45 13.63
C GLU A 278 26.81 -33.87 13.98
N SER A 279 25.91 -34.82 14.08
CA SER A 279 26.29 -36.23 14.29
C SER A 279 27.06 -36.82 13.11
N VAL A 280 26.63 -36.52 11.88
CA VAL A 280 27.32 -36.97 10.67
C VAL A 280 28.69 -36.31 10.56
N PHE A 281 28.78 -35.01 10.78
CA PHE A 281 30.02 -34.22 10.68
C PHE A 281 31.05 -34.66 11.74
N ALA A 282 30.59 -34.95 12.97
CA ALA A 282 31.46 -35.56 13.99
C ALA A 282 32.08 -36.91 13.50
N GLY A 283 31.29 -37.75 12.86
CA GLY A 283 31.77 -38.99 12.25
C GLY A 283 32.76 -38.77 11.12
N VAL A 284 32.55 -37.73 10.27
CA VAL A 284 33.51 -37.33 9.23
C VAL A 284 34.79 -36.78 9.89
N ALA A 285 34.69 -35.89 10.83
CA ALA A 285 35.83 -35.31 11.56
C ALA A 285 36.72 -36.40 12.20
N ALA A 286 36.10 -37.40 12.84
CA ALA A 286 36.84 -38.53 13.40
C ALA A 286 37.63 -39.32 12.38
N ARG A 287 37.15 -39.51 11.13
CA ARG A 287 37.85 -40.20 10.05
C ARG A 287 39.09 -39.44 9.58
N TYR A 288 39.12 -38.12 9.69
CA TYR A 288 40.19 -37.25 9.26
C TYR A 288 41.09 -36.73 10.40
N ALA A 289 40.86 -37.20 11.62
CA ALA A 289 41.65 -36.79 12.77
C ALA A 289 43.15 -37.06 12.57
N GLY A 290 43.99 -36.04 12.79
CA GLY A 290 45.45 -36.12 12.68
C GLY A 290 46.00 -36.34 11.27
N ARG A 291 45.17 -36.21 10.23
CA ARG A 291 45.63 -36.45 8.83
C ARG A 291 46.35 -35.25 8.18
N GLY A 292 46.44 -34.12 8.83
CA GLY A 292 46.98 -32.89 8.27
C GLY A 292 45.95 -32.17 7.37
N ASP A 293 46.41 -31.73 6.19
CA ASP A 293 45.54 -31.04 5.23
C ASP A 293 44.50 -31.97 4.63
N VAL A 294 43.26 -31.53 4.58
CA VAL A 294 42.10 -32.29 4.12
C VAL A 294 41.32 -31.49 3.06
N LEU A 295 41.01 -32.11 1.95
CA LEU A 295 40.16 -31.58 0.90
C LEU A 295 38.95 -32.48 0.72
N LEU A 296 37.76 -31.95 0.92
CA LEU A 296 36.47 -32.67 0.84
C LEU A 296 35.62 -32.11 -0.29
N PHE A 297 34.95 -32.98 -0.98
CA PHE A 297 33.89 -32.64 -1.94
C PHE A 297 32.61 -33.35 -1.53
N GLU A 298 31.57 -32.55 -1.36
CA GLU A 298 30.25 -33.02 -1.00
C GLU A 298 29.27 -32.64 -2.13
N ASP A 299 28.21 -33.41 -2.23
CA ASP A 299 27.09 -33.05 -3.10
C ASP A 299 26.44 -31.72 -2.64
N GLU A 300 25.31 -31.36 -3.22
CA GLU A 300 24.63 -30.09 -2.93
C GLU A 300 24.32 -29.92 -1.43
N MET A 301 25.01 -28.97 -0.80
CA MET A 301 24.88 -28.66 0.62
C MET A 301 24.69 -27.16 0.82
N GLY A 302 23.90 -26.77 1.82
CA GLY A 302 23.74 -25.36 2.21
C GLY A 302 25.05 -24.73 2.70
N GLY A 303 25.29 -23.45 2.44
CA GLY A 303 26.54 -22.80 2.84
C GLY A 303 26.83 -22.88 4.34
N GLU A 304 25.80 -22.87 5.20
CA GLU A 304 25.95 -23.05 6.64
C GLU A 304 26.37 -24.49 7.01
N SER A 305 25.86 -25.50 6.31
CA SER A 305 26.25 -26.89 6.50
C SER A 305 27.70 -27.12 6.03
N VAL A 306 28.10 -26.54 4.89
CA VAL A 306 29.51 -26.55 4.43
C VAL A 306 30.45 -25.95 5.47
N ARG A 307 30.05 -24.81 6.05
CA ARG A 307 30.81 -24.14 7.11
C ARG A 307 30.97 -25.03 8.34
N ARG A 308 29.88 -25.64 8.81
CA ARG A 308 29.85 -26.51 10.01
C ARG A 308 30.66 -27.79 9.80
N LEU A 309 30.59 -28.42 8.63
CA LEU A 309 31.41 -29.58 8.32
C LEU A 309 32.90 -29.21 8.30
N CYS A 310 33.25 -28.11 7.64
CA CYS A 310 34.62 -27.62 7.59
C CYS A 310 35.17 -27.31 9.00
N ASP A 311 34.38 -26.65 9.84
CA ASP A 311 34.76 -26.31 11.23
C ASP A 311 35.01 -27.58 12.06
N ALA A 312 34.09 -28.56 11.98
CA ALA A 312 34.25 -29.84 12.68
C ALA A 312 35.52 -30.63 12.27
N VAL A 313 35.83 -30.68 10.99
CA VAL A 313 37.04 -31.37 10.53
C VAL A 313 38.30 -30.57 10.84
N ALA A 314 38.30 -29.23 10.70
CA ALA A 314 39.44 -28.37 11.00
C ALA A 314 39.84 -28.41 12.50
N GLU A 315 38.91 -28.72 13.41
CA GLU A 315 39.23 -28.91 14.84
C GLU A 315 40.14 -30.11 15.10
N THR A 316 40.05 -31.15 14.27
CA THR A 316 40.66 -32.47 14.58
C THR A 316 41.71 -32.90 13.57
N CYS A 317 41.70 -32.40 12.33
CA CYS A 317 42.60 -32.89 11.27
C CYS A 317 44.07 -32.54 11.49
N GLY A 318 44.39 -31.50 12.27
CA GLY A 318 45.77 -31.08 12.54
C GLY A 318 46.41 -30.28 11.42
N GLY A 319 45.63 -29.83 10.44
CA GLY A 319 46.07 -29.06 9.28
C GLY A 319 44.95 -28.11 8.79
N ARG A 320 44.97 -27.84 7.50
CA ARG A 320 43.94 -27.08 6.81
C ARG A 320 42.81 -28.00 6.33
N CYS A 321 41.58 -27.69 6.63
CA CYS A 321 40.41 -28.36 6.02
C CYS A 321 39.78 -27.45 4.98
N ALA A 322 39.54 -27.94 3.78
CA ALA A 322 38.81 -27.28 2.72
C ALA A 322 37.62 -28.17 2.31
N VAL A 323 36.43 -27.67 2.39
CA VAL A 323 35.19 -28.34 2.00
C VAL A 323 34.55 -27.57 0.86
N PHE A 324 34.25 -28.29 -0.22
CA PHE A 324 33.53 -27.80 -1.39
C PHE A 324 32.25 -28.58 -1.55
N ALA A 325 31.10 -27.86 -1.72
CA ALA A 325 29.82 -28.48 -1.97
C ALA A 325 29.15 -27.87 -3.21
N GLY A 326 28.76 -28.74 -4.14
CA GLY A 326 28.17 -28.34 -5.41
C GLY A 326 28.35 -29.36 -6.49
N ALA A 327 28.17 -28.95 -7.76
CA ALA A 327 28.36 -29.79 -8.93
C ALA A 327 28.88 -28.99 -10.15
N GLY A 328 29.52 -29.67 -11.08
CA GLY A 328 30.07 -29.04 -12.29
C GLY A 328 31.06 -27.93 -11.93
N SER A 329 30.80 -26.73 -12.39
CA SER A 329 31.65 -25.57 -12.16
C SER A 329 31.11 -24.60 -11.06
N ALA A 330 30.08 -24.96 -10.28
CA ALA A 330 29.51 -24.11 -9.30
C ALA A 330 29.62 -24.72 -7.88
N TRP A 331 30.58 -24.22 -7.09
CA TRP A 331 30.83 -24.73 -5.74
C TRP A 331 30.76 -23.64 -4.70
N LYS A 332 30.09 -23.96 -3.58
CA LYS A 332 30.26 -23.24 -2.31
C LYS A 332 31.41 -23.82 -1.55
N TYR A 333 32.20 -23.02 -0.86
CA TYR A 333 33.32 -23.52 -0.10
C TYR A 333 33.41 -22.94 1.30
N ALA A 334 34.02 -23.69 2.20
CA ALA A 334 34.55 -23.20 3.47
C ALA A 334 35.95 -23.80 3.65
N ILE A 335 36.89 -22.99 4.17
CA ILE A 335 38.25 -23.41 4.49
C ILE A 335 38.58 -22.94 5.90
N GLY A 336 39.00 -23.86 6.77
CA GLY A 336 39.39 -23.63 8.15
C GLY A 336 40.81 -24.14 8.44
N GLN A 337 41.57 -23.40 9.28
CA GLN A 337 42.87 -23.81 9.78
C GLN A 337 43.10 -23.17 11.15
N ARG A 338 43.20 -23.96 12.16
CA ARG A 338 43.44 -23.45 13.54
C ARG A 338 44.86 -22.88 13.66
N GLY A 339 44.98 -21.65 14.20
CA GLY A 339 46.24 -20.92 14.31
C GLY A 339 46.85 -20.47 12.98
N GLY A 340 46.11 -20.62 11.84
CA GLY A 340 46.59 -20.27 10.51
C GLY A 340 46.16 -18.89 10.01
N ASP A 341 46.67 -18.49 8.84
CA ASP A 341 46.22 -17.29 8.12
C ASP A 341 45.88 -17.64 6.67
N LEU A 342 44.58 -17.74 6.39
CA LEU A 342 44.05 -18.15 5.09
C LEU A 342 43.81 -16.96 4.13
N ARG A 343 44.18 -15.73 4.47
CA ARG A 343 43.90 -14.56 3.63
C ARG A 343 44.64 -14.58 2.30
N ALA A 344 45.92 -14.99 2.31
CA ALA A 344 46.72 -15.13 1.08
C ALA A 344 46.20 -16.26 0.21
N LEU A 345 45.88 -17.43 0.80
CA LEU A 345 45.27 -18.57 0.13
C LEU A 345 43.94 -18.18 -0.56
N THR A 346 43.06 -17.48 0.18
CA THR A 346 41.75 -17.05 -0.33
C THR A 346 41.90 -16.10 -1.52
N LYS A 347 42.84 -15.16 -1.45
CA LYS A 347 43.12 -14.26 -2.59
C LYS A 347 43.58 -15.04 -3.83
N GLY A 348 44.47 -16.00 -3.66
CA GLY A 348 44.96 -16.87 -4.74
C GLY A 348 43.85 -17.75 -5.31
N LEU A 349 43.03 -18.36 -4.45
CA LEU A 349 41.88 -19.18 -4.81
C LEU A 349 40.86 -18.40 -5.64
N ASN A 350 40.47 -17.21 -5.16
CA ASN A 350 39.53 -16.36 -5.87
C ASN A 350 40.04 -15.95 -7.27
N ALA A 351 41.35 -15.68 -7.38
CA ALA A 351 41.95 -15.32 -8.67
C ALA A 351 42.03 -16.53 -9.64
N ALA A 352 42.43 -17.72 -9.14
CA ALA A 352 42.63 -18.89 -9.96
C ALA A 352 41.36 -19.61 -10.37
N LEU A 353 40.34 -19.60 -9.51
CA LEU A 353 39.09 -20.39 -9.66
C LEU A 353 37.85 -19.53 -9.89
N SER A 354 38.00 -18.30 -10.37
CA SER A 354 36.88 -17.35 -10.57
C SER A 354 36.03 -17.23 -9.32
N GLY A 355 36.68 -17.18 -8.14
CA GLY A 355 35.99 -17.25 -6.85
C GLY A 355 35.61 -15.89 -6.28
N ARG A 356 34.66 -15.92 -5.33
CA ARG A 356 34.27 -14.79 -4.48
C ARG A 356 34.14 -15.31 -3.06
N GLY A 357 34.97 -14.79 -2.16
CA GLY A 357 34.90 -15.19 -0.77
C GLY A 357 35.87 -14.42 0.11
N GLY A 358 35.81 -14.66 1.41
CA GLY A 358 36.65 -14.06 2.43
C GLY A 358 36.23 -14.51 3.81
N GLY A 359 36.88 -13.93 4.84
CA GLY A 359 36.55 -14.26 6.22
C GLY A 359 37.63 -13.78 7.18
N LYS A 360 37.72 -14.48 8.32
CA LYS A 360 38.73 -14.26 9.37
C LYS A 360 40.05 -15.01 8.98
N PRO A 361 41.21 -14.70 9.61
CA PRO A 361 42.45 -15.37 9.31
C PRO A 361 42.36 -16.90 9.36
N GLU A 362 41.70 -17.46 10.31
CA GLU A 362 41.61 -18.90 10.52
C GLU A 362 40.44 -19.58 9.80
N PHE A 363 39.50 -18.81 9.23
CA PHE A 363 38.31 -19.37 8.58
C PHE A 363 37.76 -18.45 7.50
N VAL A 364 37.62 -18.99 6.29
CA VAL A 364 37.13 -18.30 5.11
C VAL A 364 36.06 -19.12 4.41
N GLN A 365 35.14 -18.45 3.72
CA GLN A 365 34.06 -19.07 2.98
C GLN A 365 33.71 -18.26 1.73
N GLY A 366 33.09 -18.93 0.76
CA GLY A 366 32.70 -18.27 -0.48
C GLY A 366 32.14 -19.22 -1.52
N SER A 367 32.34 -18.87 -2.78
CA SER A 367 31.99 -19.69 -3.95
C SER A 367 33.11 -19.62 -4.99
N VAL A 368 33.24 -20.66 -5.81
CA VAL A 368 34.13 -20.69 -6.97
C VAL A 368 33.37 -21.16 -8.21
N GLY A 369 33.86 -20.69 -9.37
CA GLY A 369 33.35 -21.03 -10.70
C GLY A 369 34.36 -21.87 -11.49
N ALA A 370 34.67 -23.09 -11.01
CA ALA A 370 35.67 -23.94 -11.61
C ALA A 370 35.29 -25.43 -11.53
N GLU A 371 35.76 -26.24 -12.45
CA GLU A 371 35.59 -27.69 -12.40
C GLU A 371 36.38 -28.31 -11.23
N ARG A 372 35.88 -29.42 -10.67
CA ARG A 372 36.47 -30.11 -9.54
C ARG A 372 37.99 -30.38 -9.71
N GLY A 373 38.41 -30.81 -10.89
CA GLY A 373 39.85 -31.07 -11.18
C GLY A 373 40.73 -29.83 -11.06
N ALA A 374 40.22 -28.65 -11.41
CA ALA A 374 40.94 -27.39 -11.21
C ALA A 374 41.07 -27.02 -9.73
N ILE A 375 40.06 -27.33 -8.92
CA ILE A 375 40.10 -27.13 -7.46
C ILE A 375 41.16 -28.08 -6.86
N GLU A 376 41.14 -29.39 -7.23
CA GLU A 376 42.11 -30.39 -6.77
C GLU A 376 43.55 -30.00 -7.14
N ALA A 377 43.78 -29.54 -8.37
CA ALA A 377 45.10 -29.05 -8.82
C ALA A 377 45.57 -27.84 -7.99
N PHE A 378 44.72 -26.88 -7.72
CA PHE A 378 45.03 -25.71 -6.90
C PHE A 378 45.54 -26.09 -5.49
N PHE A 379 44.91 -27.08 -4.86
CA PHE A 379 45.28 -27.53 -3.52
C PHE A 379 46.51 -28.48 -3.51
N ALA A 380 46.78 -29.17 -4.60
CA ALA A 380 47.99 -30.04 -4.76
C ALA A 380 49.29 -29.23 -4.85
N GLU A 381 49.24 -27.98 -5.28
CA GLU A 381 50.40 -27.06 -5.39
C GLU A 381 50.69 -26.25 -4.11
N LYS A 382 49.80 -26.31 -3.11
CA LYS A 382 49.81 -25.45 -1.90
C LYS A 382 49.94 -26.28 -0.63
#